data_2408cd87900e5e44ff21b9a795537c75
#
_entry.id   2408cd87900e5e44ff21b9a795537c75
#
_cell.length_a   1.000
_cell.length_b   1.000
_cell.length_c   1.000
_cell.angle_alpha   90.00
_cell.angle_beta   90.00
_cell.angle_gamma   90.00
#
_symmetry.space_group_name_H-M   'P 1'
#
loop_
_entity.id
_entity.type
_entity.pdbx_description
1 polymer ?
#
loop_
_entity_poly.entity_id
_entity_poly.type
_entity_poly.pdbx_seq_one_letter_code
_entity_poly.pdbx_strand_id
1 'polypeptide(L)'
;EIEVERISGGFLVRLRLSASVYGPCFRCLREVKLEVNAEQEEFIPLRPAEWSPEDLSPFVKDLLLDVAGLARETLVLGLPVKILCAEGCAGLCPTCGGEVHEGPCREGEQPPDPRWAKLQDLHLE
;
A
#
# COMPACT_ATOMS: atom_id res chain seq x y z
N GLU A 1 -10.32 15.35 -8.12
CA GLU A 1 -11.43 16.29 -7.87
C GLU A 1 -11.46 16.64 -6.38
N ILE A 2 -11.65 17.93 -6.07
CA ILE A 2 -11.78 18.42 -4.69
C ILE A 2 -13.07 19.21 -4.59
N GLU A 3 -13.88 18.87 -3.62
CA GLU A 3 -15.10 19.60 -3.23
C GLU A 3 -14.91 20.18 -1.84
N VAL A 4 -15.30 21.43 -1.65
CA VAL A 4 -15.30 22.10 -0.34
C VAL A 4 -16.70 22.60 -0.04
N GLU A 5 -17.29 22.06 1.01
CA GLU A 5 -18.63 22.41 1.45
C GLU A 5 -18.57 23.11 2.81
N ARG A 6 -19.33 24.18 2.95
CA ARG A 6 -19.50 24.83 4.26
C ARG A 6 -20.62 24.15 5.03
N ILE A 7 -20.29 23.60 6.18
CA ILE A 7 -21.23 22.94 7.06
C ILE A 7 -21.28 23.63 8.43
N SER A 8 -22.15 23.16 9.32
CA SER A 8 -22.23 23.71 10.68
C SER A 8 -20.91 23.47 11.42
N GLY A 9 -20.29 24.55 11.87
CA GLY A 9 -19.04 24.52 12.64
C GLY A 9 -17.75 24.48 11.85
N GLY A 10 -17.79 24.34 10.49
CA GLY A 10 -16.57 24.24 9.72
C GLY A 10 -16.75 24.10 8.21
N PHE A 11 -15.75 23.47 7.61
CA PHE A 11 -15.76 23.07 6.23
C PHE A 11 -15.52 21.56 6.14
N LEU A 12 -16.22 20.91 5.22
CA LEU A 12 -15.95 19.55 4.81
C LEU A 12 -15.22 19.60 3.46
N VAL A 13 -14.04 19.03 3.44
CA VAL A 13 -13.25 18.86 2.21
C VAL A 13 -13.34 17.40 1.78
N ARG A 14 -13.80 17.15 0.57
CA ARG A 14 -13.87 15.82 -0.02
C ARG A 14 -12.92 15.75 -1.19
N LEU A 15 -11.95 14.83 -1.12
CA LEU A 15 -11.01 14.54 -2.18
C LEU A 15 -11.37 13.20 -2.84
N ARG A 16 -11.55 13.20 -4.15
CA ARG A 16 -11.63 11.98 -4.98
C ARG A 16 -10.42 11.90 -5.88
N LEU A 17 -9.73 10.78 -5.82
CA LEU A 17 -8.50 10.51 -6.54
C LEU A 17 -8.65 9.27 -7.43
N SER A 18 -8.23 9.39 -8.69
CA SER A 18 -8.01 8.25 -9.59
C SER A 18 -6.58 8.33 -10.11
N ALA A 19 -5.82 7.26 -9.94
CA ALA A 19 -4.43 7.20 -10.37
C ALA A 19 -4.05 5.81 -10.88
N SER A 20 -3.15 5.77 -11.86
CA SER A 20 -2.47 4.54 -12.27
C SER A 20 -1.11 4.48 -11.59
N VAL A 21 -0.86 3.43 -10.83
CA VAL A 21 0.43 3.17 -10.18
C VAL A 21 1.05 1.91 -10.73
N TYR A 22 2.38 1.87 -10.73
CA TYR A 22 3.15 0.73 -11.21
C TYR A 22 4.02 0.20 -10.09
N GLY A 23 4.11 -1.11 -10.00
CA GLY A 23 4.95 -1.74 -9.00
C GLY A 23 5.14 -3.23 -9.27
N PRO A 24 6.12 -3.87 -8.61
CA PRO A 24 6.34 -5.29 -8.76
C PRO A 24 5.23 -6.09 -8.10
N CYS A 25 4.82 -7.17 -8.75
CA CYS A 25 3.97 -8.19 -8.13
C CYS A 25 4.67 -8.75 -6.88
N PHE A 26 3.97 -8.79 -5.76
CA PHE A 26 4.52 -9.29 -4.48
C PHE A 26 5.03 -10.75 -4.56
N ARG A 27 4.50 -11.56 -5.51
CA ARG A 27 4.85 -12.98 -5.63
C ARG A 27 5.86 -13.28 -6.74
N CYS A 28 5.70 -12.69 -7.93
CA CYS A 28 6.52 -13.06 -9.10
C CYS A 28 7.41 -11.91 -9.60
N LEU A 29 7.39 -10.77 -8.94
CA LEU A 29 8.19 -9.57 -9.21
C LEU A 29 7.96 -8.91 -10.58
N ARG A 30 7.07 -9.44 -11.42
CA ARG A 30 6.70 -8.79 -12.68
C ARG A 30 6.04 -7.45 -12.41
N GLU A 31 6.32 -6.45 -13.24
CA GLU A 31 5.67 -5.15 -13.16
C GLU A 31 4.16 -5.28 -13.41
N VAL A 32 3.39 -4.64 -12.57
CA VAL A 32 1.92 -4.59 -12.62
C VAL A 32 1.48 -3.15 -12.65
N LYS A 33 0.52 -2.83 -13.51
CA LYS A 33 -0.24 -1.59 -13.48
C LYS A 33 -1.46 -1.79 -12.60
N LEU A 34 -1.66 -0.90 -11.63
CA LEU A 34 -2.82 -0.90 -10.75
C LEU A 34 -3.57 0.42 -10.90
N GLU A 35 -4.87 0.35 -11.12
CA GLU A 35 -5.76 1.51 -11.06
C GLU A 35 -6.26 1.67 -9.62
N VAL A 36 -5.96 2.81 -9.02
CA VAL A 36 -6.37 3.17 -7.66
C VAL A 36 -7.44 4.24 -7.74
N ASN A 37 -8.59 3.97 -7.14
CA ASN A 37 -9.65 4.94 -6.92
C ASN A 37 -9.83 5.06 -5.41
N ALA A 38 -9.65 6.26 -4.88
CA ALA A 38 -9.73 6.51 -3.45
C ALA A 38 -10.47 7.83 -3.18
N GLU A 39 -11.14 7.87 -2.05
CA GLU A 39 -11.85 9.06 -1.56
C GLU A 39 -11.49 9.28 -0.11
N GLN A 40 -11.29 10.54 0.25
CA GLN A 40 -11.01 10.95 1.64
C GLN A 40 -11.82 12.21 1.96
N GLU A 41 -12.33 12.27 3.17
CA GLU A 41 -13.03 13.43 3.71
C GLU A 41 -12.27 13.98 4.91
N GLU A 42 -12.11 15.33 4.92
CA GLU A 42 -11.46 16.06 6.00
C GLU A 42 -12.40 17.13 6.53
N PHE A 43 -12.60 17.14 7.84
CA PHE A 43 -13.34 18.22 8.50
C PHE A 43 -12.38 19.29 9.01
N ILE A 44 -12.65 20.55 8.68
CA ILE A 44 -11.83 21.70 9.05
C ILE A 44 -12.69 22.61 9.95
N PRO A 45 -12.47 22.66 11.27
CA PRO A 45 -13.24 23.46 12.18
C PRO A 45 -12.96 24.97 12.00
N LEU A 46 -13.98 25.80 12.10
CA LEU A 46 -13.84 27.27 12.10
C LEU A 46 -13.12 27.80 13.34
N ARG A 47 -13.15 27.03 14.43
CA ARG A 47 -12.50 27.40 15.71
C ARG A 47 -11.56 26.29 16.16
N PRO A 48 -10.39 26.16 15.51
CA PRO A 48 -9.45 25.07 15.82
C PRO A 48 -8.97 25.09 17.29
N ALA A 49 -8.98 26.24 17.95
CA ALA A 49 -8.59 26.36 19.36
C ALA A 49 -9.53 25.63 20.34
N GLU A 50 -10.74 25.28 19.93
CA GLU A 50 -11.71 24.49 20.71
C GLU A 50 -11.52 22.99 20.57
N TRP A 51 -10.58 22.55 19.70
CA TRP A 51 -10.33 21.16 19.35
C TRP A 51 -8.98 20.69 19.88
N SER A 52 -8.86 19.40 20.15
CA SER A 52 -7.56 18.80 20.45
C SER A 52 -6.67 18.83 19.20
N PRO A 53 -5.36 19.09 19.34
CA PRO A 53 -4.45 19.07 18.18
C PRO A 53 -4.46 17.77 17.38
N GLU A 54 -4.80 16.66 18.04
CA GLU A 54 -4.88 15.32 17.44
C GLU A 54 -6.12 15.15 16.53
N ASP A 55 -7.15 15.96 16.76
CA ASP A 55 -8.41 15.93 15.99
C ASP A 55 -8.38 16.91 14.81
N LEU A 56 -7.31 17.70 14.68
CA LEU A 56 -7.17 18.66 13.60
C LEU A 56 -6.50 17.99 12.37
N SER A 57 -7.00 18.32 11.19
CA SER A 57 -6.38 17.85 9.95
C SER A 57 -4.92 18.32 9.83
N PRO A 58 -3.95 17.43 9.65
CA PRO A 58 -2.54 17.78 9.47
C PRO A 58 -2.28 18.52 8.15
N PHE A 59 -3.24 18.47 7.22
CA PHE A 59 -3.14 19.07 5.90
C PHE A 59 -3.62 20.52 5.84
N VAL A 60 -4.10 21.07 6.98
CA VAL A 60 -4.59 22.44 7.03
C VAL A 60 -3.79 23.28 8.01
N LYS A 61 -3.18 24.32 7.50
CA LYS A 61 -2.45 25.30 8.30
C LYS A 61 -2.86 26.72 7.87
N ASP A 62 -3.23 27.55 8.82
CA ASP A 62 -3.62 28.96 8.58
C ASP A 62 -4.69 29.10 7.46
N LEU A 63 -5.69 28.20 7.44
CA LEU A 63 -6.74 28.09 6.42
C LEU A 63 -6.22 27.77 5.01
N LEU A 64 -4.99 27.32 4.88
CA LEU A 64 -4.41 26.82 3.65
C LEU A 64 -4.41 25.30 3.67
N LEU A 65 -4.99 24.69 2.65
CA LEU A 65 -5.02 23.24 2.47
C LEU A 65 -3.80 22.78 1.68
N ASP A 66 -3.00 21.87 2.25
CA ASP A 66 -1.98 21.12 1.52
C ASP A 66 -2.64 20.01 0.71
N VAL A 67 -3.05 20.37 -0.51
CA VAL A 67 -3.68 19.43 -1.45
C VAL A 67 -2.76 18.29 -1.84
N ALA A 68 -1.46 18.56 -1.95
CA ALA A 68 -0.48 17.55 -2.37
C ALA A 68 -0.27 16.51 -1.25
N GLY A 69 -0.17 16.95 0.00
CA GLY A 69 -0.09 16.07 1.16
C GLY A 69 -1.34 15.20 1.30
N LEU A 70 -2.53 15.80 1.24
CA LEU A 70 -3.80 15.10 1.30
C LEU A 70 -3.94 14.07 0.17
N ALA A 71 -3.63 14.44 -1.08
CA ALA A 71 -3.70 13.52 -2.22
C ALA A 71 -2.71 12.36 -2.09
N ARG A 72 -1.52 12.61 -1.58
CA ARG A 72 -0.52 11.57 -1.33
C ARG A 72 -1.02 10.57 -0.29
N GLU A 73 -1.56 11.03 0.81
CA GLU A 73 -2.10 10.16 1.85
C GLU A 73 -3.29 9.36 1.34
N THR A 74 -4.24 10.02 0.66
CA THR A 74 -5.39 9.35 0.04
C THR A 74 -4.95 8.24 -0.92
N LEU A 75 -3.91 8.50 -1.74
CA LEU A 75 -3.34 7.49 -2.64
C LEU A 75 -2.75 6.32 -1.86
N VAL A 76 -1.93 6.59 -0.84
CA VAL A 76 -1.26 5.56 -0.04
C VAL A 76 -2.27 4.68 0.69
N LEU A 77 -3.30 5.28 1.29
CA LEU A 77 -4.38 4.54 1.97
C LEU A 77 -5.24 3.73 1.00
N GLY A 78 -5.36 4.17 -0.26
CA GLY A 78 -6.07 3.45 -1.32
C GLY A 78 -5.28 2.28 -1.93
N LEU A 79 -3.99 2.14 -1.64
CA LEU A 79 -3.18 1.04 -2.15
C LEU A 79 -3.53 -0.28 -1.44
N PRO A 80 -3.61 -1.40 -2.18
CA PRO A 80 -3.74 -2.71 -1.56
C PRO A 80 -2.46 -3.09 -0.80
N VAL A 81 -2.59 -3.85 0.27
CA VAL A 81 -1.44 -4.34 1.07
C VAL A 81 -0.45 -5.14 0.22
N LYS A 82 -0.92 -5.81 -0.84
CA LYS A 82 -0.09 -6.60 -1.77
C LYS A 82 -0.54 -6.36 -3.19
N ILE A 83 0.37 -5.93 -4.03
CA ILE A 83 0.15 -5.84 -5.48
C ILE A 83 0.38 -7.22 -6.08
N LEU A 84 -0.62 -7.76 -6.76
CA LEU A 84 -0.55 -9.07 -7.43
C LEU A 84 -0.86 -8.89 -8.91
N CYS A 85 -0.16 -9.62 -9.78
CA CYS A 85 -0.45 -9.64 -11.22
C CYS A 85 -1.76 -10.39 -11.54
N ALA A 86 -2.16 -11.32 -10.68
CA ALA A 86 -3.42 -12.05 -10.67
C ALA A 86 -3.65 -12.63 -9.28
N GLU A 87 -4.91 -12.87 -8.87
CA GLU A 87 -5.25 -13.45 -7.56
C GLU A 87 -4.55 -14.80 -7.32
N GLY A 88 -4.48 -15.64 -8.36
CA GLY A 88 -3.84 -16.96 -8.33
C GLY A 88 -2.36 -16.96 -8.72
N CYS A 89 -1.65 -15.82 -8.66
CA CYS A 89 -0.24 -15.77 -9.02
C CYS A 89 0.56 -16.83 -8.25
N ALA A 90 1.17 -17.79 -8.97
CA ALA A 90 1.95 -18.87 -8.39
C ALA A 90 3.28 -18.40 -7.78
N GLY A 91 3.77 -17.22 -8.20
CA GLY A 91 5.02 -16.66 -7.71
C GLY A 91 6.24 -17.08 -8.49
N LEU A 92 7.38 -17.16 -7.80
CA LEU A 92 8.64 -17.65 -8.32
C LEU A 92 8.87 -19.09 -7.87
N CYS A 93 9.59 -19.84 -8.69
CA CYS A 93 10.04 -21.19 -8.32
C CYS A 93 10.98 -21.10 -7.10
N PRO A 94 10.71 -21.84 -6.01
CA PRO A 94 11.55 -21.77 -4.81
C PRO A 94 12.97 -22.32 -5.02
N THR A 95 13.17 -23.13 -6.07
CA THR A 95 14.45 -23.76 -6.35
C THR A 95 15.34 -22.92 -7.26
N CYS A 96 14.81 -22.40 -8.38
CA CYS A 96 15.61 -21.64 -9.34
C CYS A 96 15.36 -20.12 -9.31
N GLY A 97 14.35 -19.64 -8.55
CA GLY A 97 13.99 -18.23 -8.50
C GLY A 97 13.35 -17.67 -9.79
N GLY A 98 13.18 -18.50 -10.82
CA GLY A 98 12.51 -18.13 -12.07
C GLY A 98 10.98 -18.24 -11.95
N GLU A 99 10.26 -18.09 -13.07
CA GLU A 99 8.81 -18.33 -13.08
C GLU A 99 8.49 -19.77 -12.68
N VAL A 100 7.38 -19.95 -11.96
CA VAL A 100 6.89 -21.30 -11.62
C VAL A 100 6.66 -22.08 -12.90
N HIS A 101 7.22 -23.29 -12.96
CA HIS A 101 7.16 -24.20 -14.09
C HIS A 101 6.74 -25.61 -13.64
N GLU A 102 6.14 -26.36 -14.55
CA GLU A 102 5.87 -27.78 -14.34
C GLU A 102 7.10 -28.60 -14.72
N GLY A 103 7.42 -29.61 -13.91
CA GLY A 103 8.55 -30.52 -14.12
C GLY A 103 9.79 -30.23 -13.29
N PRO A 104 10.85 -31.01 -13.44
CA PRO A 104 12.08 -30.87 -12.65
C PRO A 104 12.75 -29.53 -12.95
N CYS A 105 13.20 -28.86 -11.89
CA CYS A 105 13.94 -27.63 -12.00
C CYS A 105 15.30 -27.89 -12.71
N ARG A 106 15.67 -27.03 -13.66
CA ARG A 106 16.93 -27.17 -14.42
C ARG A 106 18.18 -26.94 -13.56
N GLU A 107 18.05 -26.18 -12.49
CA GLU A 107 19.10 -26.02 -11.49
C GLU A 107 18.85 -27.05 -10.40
N GLY A 108 19.78 -28.03 -10.31
CA GLY A 108 19.71 -29.11 -9.34
C GLY A 108 19.53 -28.60 -7.91
N GLU A 109 19.08 -29.47 -7.01
CA GLU A 109 18.90 -29.18 -5.58
C GLU A 109 20.16 -28.49 -5.05
N GLN A 110 19.99 -27.22 -4.68
CA GLN A 110 21.04 -26.52 -3.96
C GLN A 110 21.22 -27.20 -2.60
N PRO A 111 22.44 -27.58 -2.24
CA PRO A 111 22.67 -28.15 -0.91
C PRO A 111 22.20 -27.14 0.15
N PRO A 112 21.59 -27.60 1.24
CA PRO A 112 21.13 -26.72 2.30
C PRO A 112 22.29 -25.85 2.80
N ASP A 113 22.04 -24.56 3.04
CA ASP A 113 23.04 -23.62 3.54
C ASP A 113 23.65 -24.14 4.85
N PRO A 114 25.00 -24.33 4.92
CA PRO A 114 25.66 -24.88 6.09
C PRO A 114 25.36 -24.11 7.39
N ARG A 115 24.99 -22.84 7.32
CA ARG A 115 24.63 -22.02 8.49
C ARG A 115 23.36 -22.53 9.19
N TRP A 116 22.48 -23.19 8.46
CA TRP A 116 21.21 -23.73 8.94
C TRP A 116 21.26 -25.23 9.26
N ALA A 117 22.41 -25.87 9.08
CA ALA A 117 22.56 -27.32 9.30
C ALA A 117 22.09 -27.76 10.69
N LYS A 118 22.36 -26.95 11.74
CA LYS A 118 21.91 -27.24 13.10
C LYS A 118 20.40 -27.26 13.30
N LEU A 119 19.62 -26.66 12.40
CA LEU A 119 18.16 -26.68 12.49
C LEU A 119 17.56 -28.03 12.05
N GLN A 120 18.33 -28.85 11.30
CA GLN A 120 17.89 -30.19 10.91
C GLN A 120 17.85 -31.16 12.08
N ASP A 121 18.58 -30.86 13.16
CA ASP A 121 18.62 -31.68 14.38
C ASP A 121 17.51 -31.33 15.37
N LEU A 122 16.68 -30.32 15.08
CA LEU A 122 15.56 -29.92 15.93
C LEU A 122 14.36 -30.83 15.70
N HIS A 123 14.03 -31.60 16.74
CA HIS A 123 12.78 -32.34 16.84
C HIS A 123 11.76 -31.48 17.58
N LEU A 124 10.72 -31.03 16.88
CA LEU A 124 9.57 -30.35 17.49
C LEU A 124 8.59 -31.44 17.94
N GLU A 125 8.39 -31.58 19.27
CA GLU A 125 7.33 -32.41 19.85
C GLU A 125 5.98 -31.71 19.78
#